data_c660e32f245a0a2d359e9f173df4b3d4
#
_entry.id   c660e32f245a0a2d359e9f173df4b3d4
#
_cell.length_a   1.000
_cell.length_b   1.000
_cell.length_c   1.000
_cell.angle_alpha   90.00
_cell.angle_beta   90.00
_cell.angle_gamma   90.00
#
_symmetry.space_group_name_H-M   'P 1'
#
loop_
_entity.id
_entity.type
_entity.pdbx_description
1 polymer ?
#
loop_
_entity_poly.entity_id
_entity_poly.type
_entity_poly.pdbx_seq_one_letter_code
_entity_poly.pdbx_strand_id
1 'polypeptide(L)'
;FLAGLQTANPILLGIVIGCMCAFDFGGPVNKAAYVTGTLLLGQGNYLFMAGVSAACITPPLVIAIATTLFKNRFTEDERAAGLVNYVLGSTHITEGAIPFAAERPLVNIPILMFASSISAVLTYLMKIQVPAPHGGFLILPIVPHWYLWVGAILVGSFIGAIVYGFSRKPLTKEQQMQEAV
;
A
#
# COMPACT_ATOMS: atom_id res chain seq x y z
N PHE A 1 -1.82 10.34 -20.75
CA PHE A 1 -3.01 10.51 -19.91
C PHE A 1 -2.62 10.73 -18.45
N LEU A 2 -1.97 9.75 -17.78
CA LEU A 2 -1.63 9.83 -16.34
C LEU A 2 -0.77 11.06 -15.99
N ALA A 3 0.24 11.37 -16.80
CA ALA A 3 1.07 12.55 -16.59
C ALA A 3 0.29 13.87 -16.68
N GLY A 4 -0.72 13.93 -17.55
CA GLY A 4 -1.59 15.09 -17.67
C GLY A 4 -2.51 15.32 -16.48
N LEU A 5 -2.89 14.25 -15.75
CA LEU A 5 -3.70 14.37 -14.53
C LEU A 5 -2.93 15.01 -13.37
N GLN A 6 -1.62 14.93 -13.36
CA GLN A 6 -0.79 15.51 -12.30
C GLN A 6 -0.96 17.03 -12.17
N THR A 7 -1.09 17.72 -13.30
CA THR A 7 -1.29 19.17 -13.33
C THR A 7 -2.77 19.56 -13.26
N ALA A 8 -3.67 18.69 -13.75
CA ALA A 8 -5.09 18.96 -13.82
C ALA A 8 -5.82 18.67 -12.50
N ASN A 9 -5.59 17.51 -11.89
CA ASN A 9 -6.27 17.11 -10.65
C ASN A 9 -5.44 16.07 -9.86
N PRO A 10 -4.66 16.50 -8.88
CA PRO A 10 -3.84 15.59 -8.06
C PRO A 10 -4.65 14.58 -7.23
N ILE A 11 -5.88 14.91 -6.85
CA ILE A 11 -6.76 13.99 -6.12
C ILE A 11 -7.18 12.84 -7.03
N LEU A 12 -7.65 13.17 -8.25
CA LEU A 12 -8.04 12.14 -9.21
C LEU A 12 -6.85 11.27 -9.59
N LEU A 13 -5.67 11.87 -9.80
CA LEU A 13 -4.45 11.10 -10.05
C LEU A 13 -4.15 10.15 -8.90
N GLY A 14 -4.22 10.62 -7.65
CA GLY A 14 -3.97 9.79 -6.46
C GLY A 14 -4.92 8.60 -6.36
N ILE A 15 -6.21 8.82 -6.65
CA ILE A 15 -7.20 7.73 -6.67
C ILE A 15 -6.85 6.71 -7.77
N VAL A 16 -6.57 7.16 -8.98
CA VAL A 16 -6.24 6.27 -10.10
C VAL A 16 -4.96 5.48 -9.82
N ILE A 17 -3.89 6.13 -9.37
CA ILE A 17 -2.61 5.49 -9.05
C ILE A 17 -2.77 4.52 -7.89
N GLY A 18 -3.47 4.90 -6.82
CA GLY A 18 -3.74 4.02 -5.68
C GLY A 18 -4.50 2.76 -6.09
N CYS A 19 -5.53 2.92 -6.92
CA CYS A 19 -6.27 1.79 -7.49
C CYS A 19 -5.37 0.91 -8.37
N MET A 20 -4.59 1.49 -9.27
CA MET A 20 -3.70 0.72 -10.16
C MET A 20 -2.65 -0.09 -9.38
N CYS A 21 -2.05 0.51 -8.35
CA CYS A 21 -0.99 -0.14 -7.57
C CYS A 21 -1.51 -1.30 -6.71
N ALA A 22 -2.75 -1.20 -6.19
CA ALA A 22 -3.34 -2.19 -5.31
C ALA A 22 -4.34 -3.15 -6.01
N PHE A 23 -4.51 -3.03 -7.31
CA PHE A 23 -5.41 -3.90 -8.07
C PHE A 23 -4.83 -5.30 -8.28
N ASP A 24 -3.57 -5.38 -8.68
CA ASP A 24 -2.91 -6.62 -9.08
C ASP A 24 -1.52 -6.85 -8.45
N PHE A 25 -1.16 -6.04 -7.41
CA PHE A 25 0.01 -6.22 -6.53
C PHE A 25 1.33 -6.55 -7.24
N GLY A 26 1.72 -5.78 -8.23
CA GLY A 26 2.92 -5.99 -9.04
C GLY A 26 2.65 -6.59 -10.42
N GLY A 27 1.38 -6.82 -10.78
CA GLY A 27 0.94 -7.26 -12.08
C GLY A 27 0.99 -6.16 -13.15
N PRO A 28 0.37 -6.38 -14.34
CA PRO A 28 0.44 -5.46 -15.48
C PRO A 28 -0.09 -4.05 -15.18
N VAL A 29 -1.16 -3.93 -14.39
CA VAL A 29 -1.80 -2.64 -14.06
C VAL A 29 -0.91 -1.82 -13.12
N ASN A 30 -0.38 -2.45 -12.08
CA ASN A 30 0.62 -1.84 -11.19
C ASN A 30 1.86 -1.41 -11.97
N LYS A 31 2.38 -2.30 -12.84
CA LYS A 31 3.57 -1.99 -13.66
C LYS A 31 3.34 -0.83 -14.61
N ALA A 32 2.14 -0.64 -15.14
CA ALA A 32 1.84 0.52 -15.98
C ALA A 32 1.99 1.85 -15.22
N ALA A 33 1.53 1.93 -13.97
CA ALA A 33 1.75 3.08 -13.10
C ALA A 33 3.24 3.26 -12.78
N TYR A 34 3.91 2.19 -12.41
CA TYR A 34 5.33 2.19 -12.05
C TYR A 34 6.24 2.61 -13.21
N VAL A 35 6.04 2.04 -14.40
CA VAL A 35 6.83 2.40 -15.61
C VAL A 35 6.59 3.85 -15.99
N THR A 36 5.33 4.34 -15.94
CA THR A 36 5.04 5.75 -16.17
C THR A 36 5.81 6.64 -15.17
N GLY A 37 5.80 6.28 -13.89
CA GLY A 37 6.56 6.99 -12.87
C GLY A 37 8.07 6.99 -13.11
N THR A 38 8.63 5.85 -13.53
CA THR A 38 10.06 5.73 -13.85
C THR A 38 10.45 6.58 -15.06
N LEU A 39 9.63 6.60 -16.10
CA LEU A 39 9.85 7.47 -17.28
C LEU A 39 9.84 8.95 -16.90
N LEU A 40 8.87 9.37 -16.09
CA LEU A 40 8.76 10.76 -15.62
C LEU A 40 9.92 11.13 -14.68
N LEU A 41 10.39 10.18 -13.87
CA LEU A 41 11.56 10.34 -13.01
C LEU A 41 12.81 10.66 -13.85
N GLY A 42 13.01 9.95 -14.97
CA GLY A 42 14.10 10.24 -15.93
C GLY A 42 14.01 11.62 -16.58
N GLN A 43 12.84 12.26 -16.54
CA GLN A 43 12.59 13.63 -17.00
C GLN A 43 12.68 14.68 -15.88
N GLY A 44 13.10 14.28 -14.67
CA GLY A 44 13.18 15.15 -13.50
C GLY A 44 11.86 15.38 -12.76
N ASN A 45 10.80 14.63 -13.08
CA ASN A 45 9.52 14.70 -12.40
C ASN A 45 9.46 13.66 -11.26
N TYR A 46 9.80 14.09 -10.07
CA TYR A 46 9.85 13.24 -8.87
C TYR A 46 8.52 13.11 -8.13
N LEU A 47 7.56 14.00 -8.43
CA LEU A 47 6.25 14.03 -7.77
C LEU A 47 5.41 12.80 -8.11
N PHE A 48 5.38 12.40 -9.40
CA PHE A 48 4.57 11.26 -9.83
C PHE A 48 4.99 9.96 -9.14
N MET A 49 6.31 9.69 -9.08
CA MET A 49 6.85 8.49 -8.43
C MET A 49 6.58 8.47 -6.93
N ALA A 50 6.52 9.62 -6.26
CA ALA A 50 6.19 9.68 -4.84
C ALA A 50 4.83 9.06 -4.51
N GLY A 51 3.81 9.34 -5.32
CA GLY A 51 2.48 8.75 -5.14
C GLY A 51 2.43 7.27 -5.51
N VAL A 52 3.11 6.86 -6.59
CA VAL A 52 3.23 5.43 -6.98
C VAL A 52 3.88 4.63 -5.85
N SER A 53 4.99 5.12 -5.33
CA SER A 53 5.73 4.48 -4.24
C SER A 53 4.87 4.38 -2.97
N ALA A 54 4.18 5.46 -2.58
CA ALA A 54 3.29 5.45 -1.44
C ALA A 54 2.15 4.42 -1.61
N ALA A 55 1.55 4.37 -2.80
CA ALA A 55 0.48 3.42 -3.11
C ALA A 55 0.93 1.95 -3.07
N CYS A 56 2.15 1.66 -3.52
CA CYS A 56 2.70 0.31 -3.52
C CYS A 56 3.11 -0.18 -2.12
N ILE A 57 3.59 0.72 -1.27
CA ILE A 57 3.98 0.41 0.12
C ILE A 57 2.76 0.12 1.00
N THR A 58 1.63 0.76 0.71
CA THR A 58 0.42 0.72 1.56
C THR A 58 -0.19 -0.68 1.72
N PRO A 59 -0.45 -1.50 0.68
CA PRO A 59 -1.12 -2.79 0.84
C PRO A 59 -0.45 -3.75 1.82
N PRO A 60 0.86 -4.04 1.74
CA PRO A 60 1.50 -4.91 2.73
C PRO A 60 1.49 -4.30 4.14
N LEU A 61 1.62 -2.97 4.29
CA LEU A 61 1.51 -2.35 5.60
C LEU A 61 0.10 -2.43 6.18
N VAL A 62 -0.95 -2.34 5.36
CA VAL A 62 -2.33 -2.60 5.79
C VAL A 62 -2.45 -3.99 6.40
N ILE A 63 -1.94 -5.02 5.72
CA ILE A 63 -1.95 -6.40 6.20
C ILE A 63 -1.16 -6.53 7.50
N ALA A 64 0.06 -6.00 7.55
CA ALA A 64 0.92 -6.05 8.72
C ALA A 64 0.26 -5.43 9.96
N ILE A 65 -0.32 -4.24 9.81
CA ILE A 65 -1.00 -3.53 10.90
C ILE A 65 -2.28 -4.27 11.29
N ALA A 66 -3.08 -4.74 10.33
CA ALA A 66 -4.34 -5.44 10.60
C ALA A 66 -4.10 -6.74 11.37
N THR A 67 -3.13 -7.57 10.96
CA THR A 67 -2.78 -8.82 11.64
C THR A 67 -2.24 -8.60 13.05
N THR A 68 -1.60 -7.46 13.29
CA THR A 68 -1.10 -7.07 14.61
C THR A 68 -2.22 -6.56 15.53
N LEU A 69 -3.15 -5.73 15.00
CA LEU A 69 -4.23 -5.13 15.80
C LEU A 69 -5.38 -6.10 16.07
N PHE A 70 -5.76 -6.92 15.09
CA PHE A 70 -6.94 -7.78 15.16
C PHE A 70 -6.57 -9.26 15.32
N LYS A 71 -5.73 -9.57 16.31
CA LYS A 71 -5.20 -10.93 16.56
C LYS A 71 -6.26 -12.03 16.56
N ASN A 72 -7.48 -11.75 17.04
CA ASN A 72 -8.57 -12.71 17.14
C ASN A 72 -9.25 -13.03 15.79
N ARG A 73 -8.80 -12.41 14.69
CA ARG A 73 -9.37 -12.55 13.34
C ARG A 73 -8.40 -13.15 12.34
N PHE A 74 -7.19 -13.45 12.78
CA PHE A 74 -6.12 -14.01 11.98
C PHE A 74 -5.50 -15.19 12.67
N THR A 75 -5.24 -16.26 11.92
CA THR A 75 -4.53 -17.45 12.40
C THR A 75 -3.09 -17.12 12.76
N GLU A 76 -2.40 -18.02 13.46
CA GLU A 76 -0.99 -17.82 13.80
C GLU A 76 -0.11 -17.71 12.56
N ASP A 77 -0.36 -18.54 11.55
CA ASP A 77 0.34 -18.50 10.28
C ASP A 77 0.10 -17.18 9.53
N GLU A 78 -1.15 -16.71 9.50
CA GLU A 78 -1.47 -15.40 8.91
C GLU A 78 -0.80 -14.24 9.65
N ARG A 79 -0.71 -14.33 10.98
CA ARG A 79 -0.03 -13.32 11.79
C ARG A 79 1.48 -13.33 11.57
N ALA A 80 2.08 -14.52 11.44
CA ALA A 80 3.49 -14.66 11.10
C ALA A 80 3.78 -14.07 9.70
N ALA A 81 2.96 -14.42 8.72
CA ALA A 81 3.05 -13.82 7.37
C ALA A 81 2.79 -12.31 7.39
N GLY A 82 1.88 -11.83 8.25
CA GLY A 82 1.62 -10.42 8.46
C GLY A 82 2.84 -9.64 8.99
N LEU A 83 3.61 -10.23 9.90
CA LEU A 83 4.85 -9.61 10.39
C LEU A 83 5.90 -9.43 9.28
N VAL A 84 6.00 -10.40 8.36
CA VAL A 84 6.89 -10.27 7.18
C VAL A 84 6.47 -9.10 6.31
N ASN A 85 5.19 -8.77 6.24
CA ASN A 85 4.67 -7.65 5.47
C ASN A 85 5.13 -6.28 5.99
N TYR A 86 5.57 -6.13 7.24
CA TYR A 86 6.25 -4.91 7.67
C TYR A 86 7.55 -4.68 6.90
N VAL A 87 8.32 -5.75 6.69
CA VAL A 87 9.59 -5.66 5.94
C VAL A 87 9.30 -5.46 4.45
N LEU A 88 8.41 -6.25 3.86
CA LEU A 88 8.06 -6.16 2.45
C LEU A 88 7.51 -4.77 2.10
N GLY A 89 6.56 -4.25 2.88
CA GLY A 89 6.04 -2.91 2.70
C GLY A 89 7.12 -1.84 2.84
N SER A 90 7.95 -1.94 3.88
CA SER A 90 9.05 -0.99 4.10
C SER A 90 10.07 -0.97 2.96
N THR A 91 10.20 -2.03 2.20
CA THR A 91 11.11 -2.16 1.04
C THR A 91 10.42 -1.97 -0.31
N HIS A 92 9.13 -1.55 -0.32
CA HIS A 92 8.35 -1.31 -1.55
C HIS A 92 8.02 -2.61 -2.32
N ILE A 93 7.80 -3.71 -1.62
CA ILE A 93 7.40 -5.00 -2.21
C ILE A 93 5.91 -5.21 -1.94
N THR A 94 5.08 -4.94 -2.95
CA THR A 94 3.61 -4.98 -2.86
C THR A 94 3.06 -6.41 -2.79
N GLU A 95 3.79 -7.36 -3.35
CA GLU A 95 3.41 -8.77 -3.53
C GLU A 95 3.14 -9.50 -2.20
N GLY A 96 3.66 -9.00 -1.09
CA GLY A 96 3.37 -9.56 0.23
C GLY A 96 1.89 -9.55 0.62
N ALA A 97 1.09 -8.68 0.00
CA ALA A 97 -0.35 -8.64 0.22
C ALA A 97 -1.13 -9.70 -0.59
N ILE A 98 -0.53 -10.37 -1.58
CA ILE A 98 -1.22 -11.29 -2.49
C ILE A 98 -1.93 -12.43 -1.78
N PRO A 99 -1.33 -13.18 -0.84
CA PRO A 99 -2.00 -14.28 -0.16
C PRO A 99 -3.29 -13.83 0.54
N PHE A 100 -3.23 -12.69 1.21
CA PHE A 100 -4.37 -12.11 1.92
C PHE A 100 -5.45 -11.56 0.99
N ALA A 101 -5.04 -10.97 -0.14
CA ALA A 101 -5.97 -10.48 -1.13
C ALA A 101 -6.73 -11.64 -1.81
N ALA A 102 -6.05 -12.75 -2.07
CA ALA A 102 -6.59 -13.92 -2.76
C ALA A 102 -7.66 -14.69 -1.97
N GLU A 103 -7.68 -14.59 -0.64
CA GLU A 103 -8.70 -15.25 0.19
C GLU A 103 -10.12 -14.78 -0.09
N ARG A 104 -10.30 -13.47 -0.27
CA ARG A 104 -11.59 -12.82 -0.54
C ARG A 104 -11.40 -11.64 -1.49
N PRO A 105 -11.07 -11.88 -2.76
CA PRO A 105 -10.58 -10.83 -3.67
C PRO A 105 -11.59 -9.70 -3.87
N LEU A 106 -12.88 -10.00 -3.97
CA LEU A 106 -13.94 -9.00 -4.16
C LEU A 106 -14.14 -8.06 -2.94
N VAL A 107 -13.61 -8.40 -1.78
CA VAL A 107 -13.67 -7.58 -0.57
C VAL A 107 -12.32 -6.97 -0.26
N ASN A 108 -11.28 -7.78 -0.30
CA ASN A 108 -9.95 -7.37 0.15
C ASN A 108 -9.26 -6.43 -0.84
N ILE A 109 -9.36 -6.69 -2.16
CA ILE A 109 -8.76 -5.81 -3.16
C ILE A 109 -9.35 -4.39 -3.12
N PRO A 110 -10.68 -4.17 -3.12
CA PRO A 110 -11.24 -2.83 -2.98
C PRO A 110 -10.80 -2.08 -1.71
N ILE A 111 -10.65 -2.78 -0.58
CA ILE A 111 -10.17 -2.17 0.66
C ILE A 111 -8.72 -1.70 0.49
N LEU A 112 -7.87 -2.53 -0.09
CA LEU A 112 -6.47 -2.20 -0.33
C LEU A 112 -6.32 -1.07 -1.37
N MET A 113 -7.15 -1.07 -2.43
CA MET A 113 -7.24 0.04 -3.39
C MET A 113 -7.63 1.35 -2.70
N PHE A 114 -8.62 1.33 -1.83
CA PHE A 114 -9.05 2.49 -1.05
C PHE A 114 -7.91 3.03 -0.17
N ALA A 115 -7.24 2.16 0.58
CA ALA A 115 -6.12 2.54 1.43
C ALA A 115 -4.97 3.16 0.63
N SER A 116 -4.58 2.52 -0.49
CA SER A 116 -3.53 3.01 -1.38
C SER A 116 -3.88 4.35 -2.03
N SER A 117 -5.16 4.54 -2.36
CA SER A 117 -5.64 5.83 -2.88
C SER A 117 -5.51 6.96 -1.86
N ILE A 118 -5.79 6.71 -0.58
CA ILE A 118 -5.57 7.71 0.49
C ILE A 118 -4.09 8.10 0.55
N SER A 119 -3.19 7.12 0.61
CA SER A 119 -1.75 7.37 0.67
C SER A 119 -1.24 8.18 -0.53
N ALA A 120 -1.67 7.81 -1.75
CA ALA A 120 -1.27 8.50 -2.96
C ALA A 120 -1.84 9.93 -3.03
N VAL A 121 -3.12 10.12 -2.71
CA VAL A 121 -3.77 11.43 -2.69
C VAL A 121 -3.06 12.37 -1.71
N LEU A 122 -2.83 11.93 -0.48
CA LEU A 122 -2.12 12.75 0.52
C LEU A 122 -0.71 13.10 0.05
N THR A 123 0.02 12.14 -0.56
CA THR A 123 1.36 12.37 -1.11
C THR A 123 1.35 13.45 -2.19
N TYR A 124 0.38 13.41 -3.12
CA TYR A 124 0.27 14.40 -4.19
C TYR A 124 -0.18 15.77 -3.69
N LEU A 125 -1.12 15.82 -2.73
CA LEU A 125 -1.57 17.08 -2.13
C LEU A 125 -0.44 17.79 -1.38
N MET A 126 0.42 17.02 -0.70
CA MET A 126 1.59 17.56 0.01
C MET A 126 2.77 17.86 -0.94
N LYS A 127 2.64 17.58 -2.25
CA LYS A 127 3.67 17.80 -3.27
C LYS A 127 5.01 17.14 -2.93
N ILE A 128 4.97 15.96 -2.35
CA ILE A 128 6.16 15.21 -1.96
C ILE A 128 6.88 14.71 -3.21
N GLN A 129 8.21 14.73 -3.17
CA GLN A 129 9.07 14.31 -4.28
C GLN A 129 9.93 13.13 -3.85
N VAL A 130 9.91 12.06 -4.64
CA VAL A 130 10.74 10.87 -4.41
C VAL A 130 11.66 10.67 -5.62
N PRO A 131 12.97 10.91 -5.46
CA PRO A 131 13.93 10.89 -6.57
C PRO A 131 14.45 9.49 -6.92
N ALA A 132 13.81 8.43 -6.44
CA ALA A 132 14.20 7.05 -6.72
C ALA A 132 13.00 6.22 -7.16
N PRO A 133 13.18 5.27 -8.10
CA PRO A 133 12.08 4.44 -8.60
C PRO A 133 11.64 3.37 -7.59
N HIS A 134 12.53 2.95 -6.70
CA HIS A 134 12.31 1.84 -5.77
C HIS A 134 13.11 2.03 -4.48
N GLY A 135 12.84 1.20 -3.47
CA GLY A 135 13.61 1.18 -2.23
C GLY A 135 12.79 1.43 -0.96
N GLY A 136 11.55 1.88 -1.08
CA GLY A 136 10.66 2.09 0.08
C GLY A 136 11.27 3.04 1.10
N PHE A 137 11.30 2.65 2.37
CA PHE A 137 11.86 3.49 3.44
C PHE A 137 13.40 3.52 3.45
N LEU A 138 14.07 2.66 2.68
CA LEU A 138 15.54 2.72 2.56
C LEU A 138 16.02 3.99 1.86
N ILE A 139 15.18 4.65 1.06
CA ILE A 139 15.51 5.89 0.35
C ILE A 139 15.17 7.16 1.12
N LEU A 140 14.66 7.07 2.35
CA LEU A 140 14.29 8.25 3.15
C LEU A 140 15.38 9.33 3.24
N PRO A 141 16.67 9.01 3.34
CA PRO A 141 17.73 10.03 3.39
C PRO A 141 17.77 10.98 2.19
N ILE A 142 17.26 10.55 1.03
CA ILE A 142 17.24 11.36 -0.20
C ILE A 142 15.87 11.95 -0.52
N VAL A 143 14.85 11.68 0.29
CA VAL A 143 13.48 12.18 0.09
C VAL A 143 13.29 13.48 0.87
N PRO A 144 13.09 14.62 0.20
CA PRO A 144 12.75 15.86 0.88
C PRO A 144 11.42 15.72 1.65
N HIS A 145 11.37 16.20 2.90
CA HIS A 145 10.21 16.09 3.77
C HIS A 145 9.70 14.64 3.95
N TRP A 146 10.62 13.70 4.06
CA TRP A 146 10.33 12.26 4.20
C TRP A 146 9.29 11.95 5.29
N TYR A 147 9.25 12.71 6.38
CA TYR A 147 8.30 12.53 7.47
C TYR A 147 6.83 12.75 7.05
N LEU A 148 6.58 13.67 6.09
CA LEU A 148 5.24 13.85 5.51
C LEU A 148 4.86 12.67 4.62
N TRP A 149 5.82 12.15 3.85
CA TRP A 149 5.60 10.98 3.00
C TRP A 149 5.29 9.73 3.82
N VAL A 150 6.09 9.46 4.86
CA VAL A 150 5.83 8.37 5.81
C VAL A 150 4.47 8.56 6.50
N GLY A 151 4.16 9.79 6.92
CA GLY A 151 2.86 10.14 7.50
C GLY A 151 1.69 9.82 6.57
N ALA A 152 1.77 10.20 5.29
CA ALA A 152 0.75 9.90 4.28
C ALA A 152 0.53 8.38 4.12
N ILE A 153 1.63 7.61 4.04
CA ILE A 153 1.59 6.15 3.93
C ILE A 153 0.98 5.53 5.18
N LEU A 154 1.40 5.96 6.37
CA LEU A 154 0.89 5.42 7.64
C LEU A 154 -0.59 5.73 7.83
N VAL A 155 -1.05 6.93 7.47
CA VAL A 155 -2.48 7.29 7.56
C VAL A 155 -3.32 6.38 6.68
N GLY A 156 -2.95 6.22 5.39
CA GLY A 156 -3.66 5.30 4.49
C GLY A 156 -3.61 3.86 4.96
N SER A 157 -2.43 3.40 5.42
CA SER A 157 -2.24 2.03 5.92
C SER A 157 -3.05 1.76 7.18
N PHE A 158 -3.13 2.70 8.12
CA PHE A 158 -3.87 2.55 9.36
C PHE A 158 -5.38 2.53 9.12
N ILE A 159 -5.89 3.46 8.30
CA ILE A 159 -7.31 3.47 7.90
C ILE A 159 -7.67 2.16 7.18
N GLY A 160 -6.83 1.75 6.22
CA GLY A 160 -7.02 0.48 5.52
C GLY A 160 -7.00 -0.73 6.45
N ALA A 161 -6.08 -0.77 7.43
CA ALA A 161 -5.97 -1.85 8.40
C ALA A 161 -7.22 -1.96 9.29
N ILE A 162 -7.79 -0.85 9.70
CA ILE A 162 -9.04 -0.83 10.47
C ILE A 162 -10.18 -1.41 9.61
N VAL A 163 -10.36 -0.91 8.39
CA VAL A 163 -11.43 -1.38 7.49
C VAL A 163 -11.22 -2.87 7.15
N TYR A 164 -9.99 -3.27 6.86
CA TYR A 164 -9.64 -4.66 6.56
C TYR A 164 -9.90 -5.58 7.76
N GLY A 165 -9.43 -5.20 8.95
CA GLY A 165 -9.64 -5.96 10.17
C GLY A 165 -11.13 -6.14 10.50
N PHE A 166 -11.95 -5.10 10.36
CA PHE A 166 -13.39 -5.21 10.58
C PHE A 166 -14.12 -6.02 9.52
N SER A 167 -13.62 -6.07 8.29
CA SER A 167 -14.21 -6.89 7.21
C SER A 167 -14.08 -8.40 7.46
N ARG A 168 -13.13 -8.82 8.31
CA ARG A 168 -12.91 -10.22 8.68
C ARG A 168 -13.75 -10.62 9.90
N LYS A 169 -14.30 -11.83 9.85
CA LYS A 169 -15.01 -12.40 11.02
C LYS A 169 -13.98 -12.89 12.05
N PRO A 170 -14.31 -12.83 13.35
CA PRO A 170 -13.49 -13.45 14.37
C PRO A 170 -13.34 -14.96 14.13
N LEU A 171 -12.20 -15.53 14.50
CA LEU A 171 -11.95 -16.97 14.45
C LEU A 171 -12.96 -17.72 15.34
N THR A 172 -13.46 -18.85 14.85
CA THR A 172 -14.36 -19.71 15.60
C THR A 172 -13.56 -20.39 16.74
N LYS A 173 -14.25 -20.73 17.85
CA LYS A 173 -13.59 -21.41 19.00
C LYS A 173 -12.88 -22.71 18.62
N GLU A 174 -13.41 -23.43 17.63
CA GLU A 174 -12.79 -24.66 17.10
C GLU A 174 -11.46 -24.38 16.40
N GLN A 175 -11.40 -23.28 15.61
CA GLN A 175 -10.17 -22.83 14.93
C GLN A 175 -9.11 -22.39 15.97
N GLN A 176 -9.53 -21.67 17.02
CA GLN A 176 -8.63 -21.25 18.10
C GLN A 176 -8.08 -22.43 18.91
N MET A 177 -8.87 -23.51 19.07
CA MET A 177 -8.39 -24.73 19.76
C MET A 177 -7.44 -25.56 18.90
N GLN A 178 -7.60 -25.57 17.58
CA GLN A 178 -6.67 -26.26 16.68
C GLN A 178 -5.30 -25.58 16.60
N GLU A 179 -5.23 -24.29 16.83
CA GLU A 179 -3.97 -23.54 16.89
C GLU A 179 -3.23 -23.66 18.23
N ALA A 180 -3.92 -24.12 19.28
CA ALA A 180 -3.34 -24.25 20.62
C ALA A 180 -2.74 -25.65 20.90
N VAL A 181 -2.74 -26.57 19.90
CA VAL A 181 -2.20 -27.94 19.97
C VAL A 181 -0.95 -28.05 19.12
#